data_e94897a2b2cfd968764a50702db7ca7f
#
_entry.id   e94897a2b2cfd968764a50702db7ca7f
#
_cell.length_a   1.000
_cell.length_b   1.000
_cell.length_c   1.000
_cell.angle_alpha   90.00
_cell.angle_beta   90.00
_cell.angle_gamma   90.00
#
_symmetry.space_group_name_H-M   'P 1'
#
loop_
_entity.id
_entity.type
_entity.pdbx_description
1 polymer ?
#
loop_
_entity_poly.entity_id
_entity_poly.type
_entity_poly.pdbx_seq_one_letter_code
_entity_poly.pdbx_strand_id
1 'polypeptide(L)'
;MAAAHTEDLELRTSIAIAFARSPMVAANMSWDLQRASNGNFTLGLGSQVKGHTVRRFSVPWSAPAPRMREYVQAIRAIWDCWKNDTPLDYQGEHYQFSLMTPNFTPEPLNGELPKIQIAAVGPAMMKVAAEECDGVMLHAFCTRKYLDEVILP
;
A
#
# COMPACT_ATOMS: atom_id res chain seq x y z
N MET A 1 -15.35 11.42 -2.16
CA MET A 1 -16.58 11.90 -1.46
C MET A 1 -16.31 12.04 0.04
N ALA A 2 -16.03 10.99 0.83
CA ALA A 2 -15.78 11.15 2.27
C ALA A 2 -14.68 12.20 2.56
N ALA A 3 -13.51 12.09 1.94
CA ALA A 3 -12.41 13.04 2.12
C ALA A 3 -12.77 14.52 1.86
N ALA A 4 -13.74 14.78 0.98
CA ALA A 4 -14.20 16.14 0.66
C ALA A 4 -15.32 16.66 1.57
N HIS A 5 -15.82 15.84 2.50
CA HIS A 5 -16.95 16.16 3.36
C HIS A 5 -16.71 15.89 4.85
N THR A 6 -15.46 15.57 5.21
CA THR A 6 -15.04 15.35 6.60
C THR A 6 -13.74 16.08 6.87
N GLU A 7 -13.57 16.64 8.07
CA GLU A 7 -12.37 17.42 8.44
C GLU A 7 -11.42 16.59 9.31
N ASP A 8 -11.95 15.83 10.28
CA ASP A 8 -11.13 15.11 11.28
C ASP A 8 -11.22 13.59 11.19
N LEU A 9 -11.91 13.04 10.16
CA LEU A 9 -12.09 11.61 10.03
C LEU A 9 -10.87 10.97 9.40
N GLU A 10 -10.26 10.01 10.09
CA GLU A 10 -9.26 9.13 9.49
C GLU A 10 -9.91 8.20 8.47
N LEU A 11 -9.45 8.29 7.23
CA LEU A 11 -9.93 7.49 6.11
C LEU A 11 -8.93 6.41 5.77
N ARG A 12 -9.41 5.22 5.44
CA ARG A 12 -8.55 4.14 4.95
C ARG A 12 -9.26 3.23 3.97
N THR A 13 -8.49 2.59 3.10
CA THR A 13 -8.99 1.43 2.36
C THR A 13 -8.88 0.16 3.22
N SER A 14 -9.92 -0.69 3.22
CA SER A 14 -9.95 -1.93 4.02
C SER A 14 -10.51 -3.10 3.20
N ILE A 15 -9.83 -3.50 2.24
CA ILE A 15 -8.52 -3.20 1.64
C ILE A 15 -8.68 -2.80 0.17
N ALA A 16 -7.70 -2.05 -0.36
CA ALA A 16 -7.50 -1.95 -1.79
C ALA A 16 -6.71 -3.18 -2.28
N ILE A 17 -7.20 -3.81 -3.36
CA ILE A 17 -6.54 -5.00 -3.91
C ILE A 17 -5.27 -4.55 -4.63
N ALA A 18 -4.10 -4.98 -4.13
CA ALA A 18 -2.81 -4.55 -4.63
C ALA A 18 -2.55 -5.06 -6.06
N PHE A 19 -2.51 -6.37 -6.26
CA PHE A 19 -1.96 -6.97 -7.47
C PHE A 19 -2.79 -6.78 -8.74
N ALA A 20 -4.03 -6.33 -8.61
CA ALA A 20 -4.87 -5.96 -9.74
C ALA A 20 -4.62 -4.51 -10.24
N ARG A 21 -3.70 -3.79 -9.59
CA ARG A 21 -3.31 -2.42 -9.93
C ARG A 21 -1.79 -2.29 -9.96
N SER A 22 -1.27 -1.37 -10.78
CA SER A 22 0.14 -0.98 -10.68
C SER A 22 0.39 -0.24 -9.36
N PRO A 23 1.57 -0.40 -8.73
CA PRO A 23 2.03 0.47 -7.64
C PRO A 23 1.90 1.96 -7.96
N MET A 24 2.16 2.37 -9.20
CA MET A 24 2.01 3.76 -9.65
C MET A 24 0.55 4.26 -9.50
N VAL A 25 -0.44 3.43 -9.88
CA VAL A 25 -1.86 3.78 -9.74
C VAL A 25 -2.26 3.91 -8.27
N ALA A 26 -1.75 3.00 -7.42
CA ALA A 26 -2.00 3.06 -5.98
C ALA A 26 -1.32 4.27 -5.33
N ALA A 27 -0.11 4.61 -5.78
CA ALA A 27 0.63 5.79 -5.31
C ALA A 27 -0.11 7.09 -5.65
N ASN A 28 -0.57 7.26 -6.90
CA ASN A 28 -1.37 8.43 -7.30
C ASN A 28 -2.66 8.55 -6.48
N MET A 29 -3.44 7.46 -6.43
CA MET A 29 -4.71 7.45 -5.69
C MET A 29 -4.53 7.84 -4.22
N SER A 30 -3.52 7.29 -3.56
CA SER A 30 -3.29 7.56 -2.15
C SER A 30 -2.72 8.96 -1.90
N TRP A 31 -1.92 9.49 -2.80
CA TRP A 31 -1.46 10.87 -2.77
C TRP A 31 -2.61 11.88 -2.87
N ASP A 32 -3.51 11.67 -3.83
CA ASP A 32 -4.69 12.51 -4.01
C ASP A 32 -5.64 12.45 -2.80
N LEU A 33 -5.85 11.24 -2.24
CA LEU A 33 -6.67 11.07 -1.05
C LEU A 33 -6.03 11.69 0.19
N GLN A 34 -4.71 11.63 0.34
CA GLN A 34 -3.98 12.29 1.42
C GLN A 34 -4.17 13.81 1.35
N ARG A 35 -4.05 14.40 0.17
CA ARG A 35 -4.33 15.84 -0.04
C ARG A 35 -5.78 16.18 0.31
N ALA A 36 -6.71 15.44 -0.25
CA ALA A 36 -8.15 15.68 -0.09
C ALA A 36 -8.66 15.50 1.35
N SER A 37 -7.94 14.72 2.17
CA SER A 37 -8.27 14.46 3.58
C SER A 37 -7.42 15.25 4.56
N ASN A 38 -6.67 16.26 4.12
CA ASN A 38 -5.75 17.04 4.95
C ASN A 38 -4.78 16.17 5.77
N GLY A 39 -4.24 15.10 5.16
CA GLY A 39 -3.28 14.24 5.84
C GLY A 39 -3.89 13.04 6.60
N ASN A 40 -5.20 12.84 6.52
CA ASN A 40 -5.92 11.80 7.29
C ASN A 40 -6.23 10.55 6.46
N PHE A 41 -5.34 10.14 5.55
CA PHE A 41 -5.53 8.94 4.73
C PHE A 41 -4.49 7.85 5.01
N THR A 42 -4.95 6.61 5.13
CA THR A 42 -4.12 5.42 5.23
C THR A 42 -4.43 4.47 4.06
N LEU A 43 -3.39 4.09 3.32
CA LEU A 43 -3.49 3.10 2.25
C LEU A 43 -3.47 1.69 2.82
N GLY A 44 -4.64 1.07 2.95
CA GLY A 44 -4.77 -0.33 3.33
C GLY A 44 -4.77 -1.24 2.13
N LEU A 45 -3.81 -2.16 2.04
CA LEU A 45 -3.58 -3.06 0.90
C LEU A 45 -3.84 -4.52 1.26
N GLY A 46 -4.23 -5.32 0.28
CA GLY A 46 -4.34 -6.78 0.41
C GLY A 46 -4.03 -7.50 -0.88
N SER A 47 -3.48 -8.72 -0.75
CA SER A 47 -3.03 -9.54 -1.90
C SER A 47 -4.18 -10.27 -2.61
N GLN A 48 -5.30 -10.46 -1.95
CA GLN A 48 -6.35 -11.41 -2.35
C GLN A 48 -5.89 -12.88 -2.40
N VAL A 49 -6.85 -13.79 -2.48
CA VAL A 49 -6.58 -15.21 -2.66
C VAL A 49 -6.37 -15.57 -4.14
N LYS A 50 -5.61 -16.63 -4.40
CA LYS A 50 -5.24 -17.07 -5.74
C LYS A 50 -6.41 -17.14 -6.72
N GLY A 51 -7.54 -17.71 -6.28
CA GLY A 51 -8.74 -17.87 -7.13
C GLY A 51 -9.29 -16.54 -7.66
N HIS A 52 -9.35 -15.51 -6.80
CA HIS A 52 -9.76 -14.17 -7.21
C HIS A 52 -8.71 -13.48 -8.07
N THR A 53 -7.44 -13.57 -7.69
CA THR A 53 -6.33 -12.95 -8.46
C THR A 53 -6.33 -13.45 -9.90
N VAL A 54 -6.37 -14.77 -10.10
CA VAL A 54 -6.26 -15.37 -11.45
C VAL A 54 -7.57 -15.27 -12.22
N ARG A 55 -8.71 -15.70 -11.63
CA ARG A 55 -9.95 -15.90 -12.40
C ARG A 55 -10.86 -14.69 -12.43
N ARG A 56 -10.75 -13.78 -11.44
CA ARG A 56 -11.58 -12.57 -11.40
C ARG A 56 -10.83 -11.34 -11.90
N PHE A 57 -9.55 -11.22 -11.58
CA PHE A 57 -8.73 -10.07 -11.97
C PHE A 57 -7.79 -10.33 -13.14
N SER A 58 -7.73 -11.58 -13.63
CA SER A 58 -6.86 -11.98 -14.77
C SER A 58 -5.37 -11.63 -14.55
N VAL A 59 -4.90 -11.73 -13.31
CA VAL A 59 -3.52 -11.43 -12.95
C VAL A 59 -2.76 -12.74 -12.71
N PRO A 60 -1.59 -12.96 -13.31
CA PRO A 60 -0.75 -14.13 -13.06
C PRO A 60 -0.44 -14.27 -11.56
N TRP A 61 -0.49 -15.51 -11.07
CA TRP A 61 -0.17 -15.80 -9.69
C TRP A 61 1.34 -15.82 -9.46
N SER A 62 1.77 -15.17 -8.40
CA SER A 62 3.12 -15.27 -7.83
C SER A 62 3.03 -15.34 -6.32
N ALA A 63 4.14 -15.66 -5.65
CA ALA A 63 4.22 -15.68 -4.19
C ALA A 63 3.81 -14.31 -3.61
N PRO A 64 2.75 -14.24 -2.77
CA PRO A 64 2.17 -12.95 -2.41
C PRO A 64 3.05 -12.09 -1.49
N ALA A 65 3.83 -12.69 -0.59
CA ALA A 65 4.62 -11.91 0.36
C ALA A 65 5.81 -11.19 -0.31
N PRO A 66 6.67 -11.84 -1.12
CA PRO A 66 7.71 -11.12 -1.86
C PRO A 66 7.15 -10.03 -2.77
N ARG A 67 6.09 -10.35 -3.51
CA ARG A 67 5.44 -9.38 -4.40
C ARG A 67 4.83 -8.20 -3.65
N MET A 68 4.24 -8.42 -2.46
CA MET A 68 3.71 -7.33 -1.63
C MET A 68 4.81 -6.44 -1.09
N ARG A 69 5.95 -7.03 -0.69
CA ARG A 69 7.15 -6.28 -0.30
C ARG A 69 7.55 -5.29 -1.38
N GLU A 70 7.77 -5.77 -2.58
CA GLU A 70 8.14 -4.92 -3.71
C GLU A 70 7.05 -3.89 -4.06
N TYR A 71 5.77 -4.27 -3.93
CA TYR A 71 4.66 -3.37 -4.17
C TYR A 71 4.71 -2.16 -3.24
N VAL A 72 4.95 -2.39 -1.95
CA VAL A 72 5.08 -1.33 -0.94
C VAL A 72 6.34 -0.48 -1.18
N GLN A 73 7.47 -1.13 -1.42
CA GLN A 73 8.74 -0.45 -1.71
C GLN A 73 8.64 0.43 -2.96
N ALA A 74 8.00 -0.07 -4.02
CA ALA A 74 7.77 0.69 -5.24
C ALA A 74 6.89 1.93 -4.99
N ILE A 75 5.82 1.82 -4.19
CA ILE A 75 5.00 2.97 -3.80
C ILE A 75 5.85 4.01 -3.05
N ARG A 76 6.65 3.57 -2.07
CA ARG A 76 7.53 4.47 -1.31
C ARG A 76 8.56 5.16 -2.19
N ALA A 77 9.16 4.45 -3.15
CA ALA A 77 10.09 5.03 -4.12
C ALA A 77 9.42 6.07 -5.02
N ILE A 78 8.18 5.83 -5.45
CA ILE A 78 7.40 6.78 -6.23
C ILE A 78 7.07 8.03 -5.40
N TRP A 79 6.63 7.87 -4.15
CA TRP A 79 6.36 9.00 -3.26
C TRP A 79 7.62 9.79 -2.90
N ASP A 80 8.76 9.10 -2.73
CA ASP A 80 10.05 9.74 -2.48
C ASP A 80 10.48 10.60 -3.67
N CYS A 81 10.33 10.07 -4.88
CA CYS A 81 10.55 10.81 -6.12
C CYS A 81 9.72 12.10 -6.16
N TRP A 82 8.43 12.05 -5.84
CA TRP A 82 7.55 13.22 -5.84
C TRP A 82 7.85 14.20 -4.70
N LYS A 83 8.16 13.68 -3.51
CA LYS A 83 8.41 14.52 -2.32
C LYS A 83 9.73 15.27 -2.41
N ASN A 84 10.76 14.61 -2.95
CA ASN A 84 12.14 15.10 -2.90
C ASN A 84 12.67 15.55 -4.28
N ASP A 85 11.82 15.51 -5.33
CA ASP A 85 12.19 15.84 -6.71
C ASP A 85 13.43 15.06 -7.20
N THR A 86 13.46 13.77 -6.86
CA THR A 86 14.55 12.85 -7.22
C THR A 86 14.18 12.00 -8.43
N PRO A 87 15.14 11.53 -9.24
CA PRO A 87 14.85 10.59 -10.31
C PRO A 87 14.17 9.31 -9.79
N LEU A 88 13.13 8.88 -10.48
CA LEU A 88 12.48 7.59 -10.16
C LEU A 88 13.35 6.46 -10.71
N ASP A 89 13.88 5.64 -9.81
CA ASP A 89 14.62 4.42 -10.13
C ASP A 89 14.33 3.35 -9.08
N TYR A 90 13.40 2.47 -9.41
CA TYR A 90 13.07 1.29 -8.61
C TYR A 90 13.22 0.03 -9.47
N GLN A 91 14.08 -0.90 -9.04
CA GLN A 91 14.39 -2.13 -9.76
C GLN A 91 14.11 -3.33 -8.84
N GLY A 92 12.98 -4.00 -9.05
CA GLY A 92 12.59 -5.23 -8.39
C GLY A 92 12.39 -6.39 -9.36
N GLU A 93 12.10 -7.57 -8.83
CA GLU A 93 11.76 -8.75 -9.63
C GLU A 93 10.37 -8.63 -10.27
N HIS A 94 9.40 -8.09 -9.50
CA HIS A 94 8.01 -7.95 -9.91
C HIS A 94 7.66 -6.59 -10.49
N TYR A 95 8.37 -5.53 -10.07
CA TYR A 95 8.07 -4.16 -10.44
C TYR A 95 9.34 -3.38 -10.76
N GLN A 96 9.27 -2.58 -11.85
CA GLN A 96 10.36 -1.70 -12.27
C GLN A 96 9.79 -0.36 -12.69
N PHE A 97 10.34 0.73 -12.15
CA PHE A 97 9.93 2.09 -12.45
C PHE A 97 11.16 2.97 -12.65
N SER A 98 11.30 3.55 -13.84
CA SER A 98 12.45 4.39 -14.22
C SER A 98 12.05 5.66 -14.97
N LEU A 99 10.77 5.98 -15.01
CA LEU A 99 10.28 7.15 -15.72
C LEU A 99 9.33 7.96 -14.83
N MET A 100 9.70 9.21 -14.59
CA MET A 100 8.85 10.25 -14.08
C MET A 100 9.13 11.53 -14.84
N THR A 101 8.09 12.22 -15.28
CA THR A 101 8.21 13.51 -15.96
C THR A 101 7.45 14.58 -15.20
N PRO A 102 7.81 15.85 -15.32
CA PRO A 102 7.15 16.95 -14.58
C PRO A 102 5.63 16.99 -14.76
N ASN A 103 5.13 16.62 -15.94
CA ASN A 103 3.68 16.61 -16.22
C ASN A 103 2.91 15.53 -15.46
N PHE A 104 3.59 14.53 -14.91
CA PHE A 104 2.99 13.43 -14.14
C PHE A 104 3.40 13.46 -12.65
N THR A 105 4.15 14.46 -12.25
CA THR A 105 4.45 14.73 -10.83
C THR A 105 3.26 15.48 -10.23
N PRO A 106 2.62 14.94 -9.19
CA PRO A 106 1.49 15.63 -8.55
C PRO A 106 1.96 16.86 -7.76
N GLU A 107 1.00 17.74 -7.46
CA GLU A 107 1.26 18.85 -6.54
C GLU A 107 1.75 18.36 -5.17
N PRO A 108 2.65 19.05 -4.49
CA PRO A 108 3.19 18.66 -3.20
C PRO A 108 2.12 18.43 -2.13
N LEU A 109 2.39 17.53 -1.19
CA LEU A 109 1.58 17.37 0.02
C LEU A 109 1.94 18.45 1.04
N ASN A 110 0.92 18.97 1.72
CA ASN A 110 1.11 19.85 2.87
C ASN A 110 1.21 19.01 4.16
N GLY A 111 2.28 18.22 4.30
CA GLY A 111 2.46 17.38 5.50
C GLY A 111 3.05 16.00 5.23
N GLU A 112 2.62 15.03 6.04
CA GLU A 112 3.14 13.67 6.00
C GLU A 112 2.65 12.86 4.79
N LEU A 113 3.47 11.90 4.38
CA LEU A 113 3.09 10.89 3.38
C LEU A 113 1.94 10.01 3.91
N PRO A 114 1.13 9.41 3.03
CA PRO A 114 0.13 8.44 3.47
C PRO A 114 0.79 7.28 4.21
N LYS A 115 0.18 6.81 5.30
CA LYS A 115 0.57 5.57 5.94
C LYS A 115 0.18 4.38 5.07
N ILE A 116 0.98 3.31 5.11
CA ILE A 116 0.67 2.04 4.44
C ILE A 116 0.40 0.97 5.50
N GLN A 117 -0.74 0.30 5.38
CA GLN A 117 -1.08 -0.89 6.15
C GLN A 117 -1.36 -2.04 5.19
N ILE A 118 -1.00 -3.26 5.55
CA ILE A 118 -1.36 -4.45 4.76
C ILE A 118 -2.19 -5.43 5.58
N ALA A 119 -3.16 -6.08 4.92
CA ALA A 119 -3.87 -7.20 5.52
C ALA A 119 -2.96 -8.43 5.54
N ALA A 120 -2.72 -8.97 6.71
CA ALA A 120 -1.85 -10.12 6.91
C ALA A 120 -2.47 -11.15 7.86
N VAL A 121 -2.23 -12.44 7.55
CA VAL A 121 -2.68 -13.58 8.37
C VAL A 121 -1.49 -14.49 8.67
N GLY A 122 -0.71 -14.89 7.67
CA GLY A 122 0.41 -15.80 7.84
C GLY A 122 1.74 -15.09 8.14
N PRO A 123 2.72 -15.82 8.70
CA PRO A 123 3.98 -15.24 9.18
C PRO A 123 4.78 -14.52 8.09
N ALA A 124 4.80 -15.02 6.86
CA ALA A 124 5.52 -14.36 5.77
C ALA A 124 4.95 -12.97 5.44
N MET A 125 3.64 -12.80 5.45
CA MET A 125 3.01 -11.50 5.21
C MET A 125 3.11 -10.59 6.45
N MET A 126 3.07 -11.15 7.66
CA MET A 126 3.32 -10.40 8.90
C MET A 126 4.74 -9.81 8.92
N LYS A 127 5.73 -10.59 8.46
CA LYS A 127 7.10 -10.09 8.30
C LYS A 127 7.17 -8.90 7.34
N VAL A 128 6.47 -8.97 6.21
CA VAL A 128 6.39 -7.81 5.28
C VAL A 128 5.73 -6.61 5.95
N ALA A 129 4.65 -6.81 6.71
CA ALA A 129 4.01 -5.73 7.44
C ALA A 129 4.96 -5.05 8.44
N ALA A 130 5.71 -5.84 9.20
CA ALA A 130 6.64 -5.35 10.21
C ALA A 130 7.85 -4.60 9.61
N GLU A 131 8.34 -5.04 8.46
CA GLU A 131 9.57 -4.51 7.85
C GLU A 131 9.31 -3.33 6.89
N GLU A 132 8.16 -3.30 6.23
CA GLU A 132 7.92 -2.35 5.12
C GLU A 132 6.74 -1.38 5.37
N CYS A 133 5.87 -1.66 6.34
CA CYS A 133 4.62 -0.92 6.50
C CYS A 133 4.54 -0.17 7.83
N ASP A 134 3.60 0.78 7.90
CA ASP A 134 3.33 1.55 9.11
C ASP A 134 2.34 0.82 10.05
N GLY A 135 1.83 -0.34 9.63
CA GLY A 135 0.94 -1.16 10.43
C GLY A 135 0.37 -2.36 9.69
N VAL A 136 -0.42 -3.15 10.40
CA VAL A 136 -1.05 -4.36 9.90
C VAL A 136 -2.56 -4.35 10.18
N MET A 137 -3.34 -4.86 9.23
CA MET A 137 -4.76 -5.16 9.43
C MET A 137 -4.92 -6.65 9.67
N LEU A 138 -5.32 -7.01 10.89
CA LEU A 138 -5.56 -8.38 11.29
C LEU A 138 -6.92 -8.87 10.78
N HIS A 139 -7.03 -10.18 10.54
CA HIS A 139 -8.30 -10.79 10.19
C HIS A 139 -9.28 -10.72 11.39
N ALA A 140 -10.57 -10.58 11.11
CA ALA A 140 -11.61 -10.49 12.15
C ALA A 140 -11.68 -11.71 13.10
N PHE A 141 -11.15 -12.87 12.67
CA PHE A 141 -11.05 -14.07 13.50
C PHE A 141 -9.72 -14.18 14.28
N CYS A 142 -8.90 -13.14 14.29
CA CYS A 142 -7.69 -13.10 15.11
C CYS A 142 -8.10 -13.05 16.59
N THR A 143 -7.80 -14.11 17.34
CA THR A 143 -8.05 -14.17 18.77
C THR A 143 -6.92 -13.46 19.54
N ARG A 144 -7.21 -13.02 20.76
CA ARG A 144 -6.20 -12.47 21.66
C ARG A 144 -5.03 -13.43 21.88
N LYS A 145 -5.34 -14.71 22.08
CA LYS A 145 -4.33 -15.76 22.24
C LYS A 145 -3.41 -15.86 21.01
N TYR A 146 -3.96 -15.85 19.81
CA TYR A 146 -3.17 -15.90 18.57
C TYR A 146 -2.29 -14.65 18.40
N LEU A 147 -2.82 -13.48 18.77
CA LEU A 147 -2.05 -12.24 18.77
C LEU A 147 -0.84 -12.32 19.70
N ASP A 148 -1.05 -12.74 20.95
CA ASP A 148 -0.01 -12.75 22.00
C ASP A 148 1.02 -13.87 21.80
N GLU A 149 0.63 -15.04 21.29
CA GLU A 149 1.50 -16.21 21.18
C GLU A 149 2.16 -16.39 19.81
N VAL A 150 1.61 -15.78 18.74
CA VAL A 150 2.06 -16.04 17.36
C VAL A 150 2.45 -14.78 16.61
N ILE A 151 1.77 -13.66 16.83
CA ILE A 151 2.01 -12.43 16.06
C ILE A 151 3.03 -11.51 16.72
N LEU A 152 2.97 -11.36 18.05
CA LEU A 152 3.79 -10.42 18.83
C LEU A 152 5.12 -11.00 19.39
N PRO A 153 5.39 -12.30 19.39
CA PRO A 153 6.68 -12.83 19.85
C PRO A 153 7.86 -12.36 19.01
#